data_8c84679529316d579e96c11899287d42
#
_entry.id   8c84679529316d579e96c11899287d42
#
_cell.length_a   1.000
_cell.length_b   1.000
_cell.length_c   1.000
_cell.angle_alpha   90.00
_cell.angle_beta   90.00
_cell.angle_gamma   90.00
#
_symmetry.space_group_name_H-M   'P 1'
#
loop_
_entity.id
_entity.type
_entity.pdbx_description
1 polymer ?
#
loop_
_entity_poly.entity_id
_entity_poly.type
_entity_poly.pdbx_seq_one_letter_code
_entity_poly.pdbx_strand_id
1 'polypeptide(L)'
;LSYLKAVVICHAKSEKQLCDFIKSNLRIRIAVESDKKGEKSIQITSVMNTLNGKKFKTMAGFMREFSDVEIRKIKTKKYLTEEFKVFIIMDTDDCTDKQKNDYINKEMFRNHWLYPYIVPIFNSPNLENILEKAKIKFEKKGKERKKEYIKIFPTDSKYKNNEMNQIKDFCENLKKVNNTNMEEFINFCIELTKYQK
;
A
#
# COMPACT_ATOMS: atom_id res chain seq x y z
N LEU A 1 -7.55 -21.72 -7.91
CA LEU A 1 -7.96 -20.33 -7.65
C LEU A 1 -7.00 -19.73 -6.63
N SER A 2 -6.29 -18.69 -7.02
CA SER A 2 -5.37 -18.00 -6.08
C SER A 2 -6.18 -17.08 -5.16
N TYR A 3 -5.97 -17.19 -3.84
CA TYR A 3 -6.60 -16.31 -2.85
C TYR A 3 -6.07 -14.88 -2.90
N LEU A 4 -6.85 -13.91 -2.37
CA LEU A 4 -6.39 -12.55 -2.11
C LEU A 4 -5.27 -12.59 -1.06
N LYS A 5 -4.13 -11.98 -1.36
CA LYS A 5 -2.92 -12.04 -0.51
C LYS A 5 -2.74 -10.82 0.38
N ALA A 6 -3.28 -9.68 -0.04
CA ALA A 6 -3.26 -8.47 0.79
C ALA A 6 -4.40 -7.51 0.44
N VAL A 7 -4.73 -6.66 1.40
CA VAL A 7 -5.47 -5.42 1.18
C VAL A 7 -4.52 -4.25 1.41
N VAL A 8 -4.59 -3.25 0.54
CA VAL A 8 -3.77 -2.03 0.61
C VAL A 8 -4.70 -0.84 0.78
N ILE A 9 -4.58 -0.11 1.87
CA ILE A 9 -5.32 1.13 2.12
C ILE A 9 -4.40 2.30 1.78
N CYS A 10 -4.78 3.09 0.79
CA CYS A 10 -3.97 4.18 0.26
C CYS A 10 -4.41 5.54 0.81
N HIS A 11 -3.45 6.41 1.11
CA HIS A 11 -3.66 7.79 1.54
C HIS A 11 -4.58 8.53 0.56
N ALA A 12 -4.20 8.58 -0.71
CA ALA A 12 -4.92 9.32 -1.74
C ALA A 12 -4.79 8.68 -3.13
N LYS A 13 -5.05 9.46 -4.17
CA LYS A 13 -5.06 9.01 -5.56
C LYS A 13 -3.68 8.58 -6.05
N SER A 14 -2.63 9.23 -5.59
CA SER A 14 -1.24 8.97 -5.99
C SER A 14 -0.78 7.58 -5.60
N GLU A 15 -0.93 7.25 -4.32
CA GLU A 15 -0.60 5.95 -3.76
C GLU A 15 -1.44 4.85 -4.41
N LYS A 16 -2.75 5.13 -4.58
CA LYS A 16 -3.66 4.19 -5.24
C LYS A 16 -3.19 3.83 -6.65
N GLN A 17 -2.82 4.82 -7.44
CA GLN A 17 -2.38 4.61 -8.83
C GLN A 17 -1.05 3.86 -8.90
N LEU A 18 -0.10 4.15 -7.99
CA LEU A 18 1.13 3.38 -7.85
C LEU A 18 0.83 1.91 -7.51
N CYS A 19 -0.05 1.67 -6.54
CA CYS A 19 -0.44 0.31 -6.16
C CYS A 19 -1.18 -0.43 -7.29
N ASP A 20 -2.07 0.25 -8.00
CA ASP A 20 -2.78 -0.32 -9.16
C ASP A 20 -1.80 -0.66 -10.30
N PHE A 21 -0.79 0.20 -10.55
CA PHE A 21 0.27 -0.09 -11.52
C PHE A 21 1.06 -1.34 -11.13
N ILE A 22 1.52 -1.43 -9.88
CA ILE A 22 2.26 -2.59 -9.37
C ILE A 22 1.41 -3.86 -9.47
N LYS A 23 0.15 -3.81 -8.99
CA LYS A 23 -0.80 -4.92 -9.06
C LYS A 23 -0.96 -5.44 -10.48
N SER A 24 -1.18 -4.55 -11.44
CA SER A 24 -1.48 -4.90 -12.82
C SER A 24 -0.26 -5.50 -13.53
N ASN A 25 0.91 -4.90 -13.36
CA ASN A 25 2.13 -5.33 -14.06
C ASN A 25 2.74 -6.60 -13.44
N LEU A 26 2.59 -6.79 -12.14
CA LEU A 26 2.99 -8.03 -11.47
C LEU A 26 1.89 -9.11 -11.53
N ARG A 27 0.69 -8.78 -11.99
CA ARG A 27 -0.49 -9.66 -12.08
C ARG A 27 -0.85 -10.35 -10.76
N ILE A 28 -0.59 -9.68 -9.64
CA ILE A 28 -0.80 -10.21 -8.28
C ILE A 28 -2.22 -9.97 -7.76
N ARG A 29 -2.66 -10.83 -6.84
CA ARG A 29 -3.98 -10.72 -6.21
C ARG A 29 -3.91 -9.92 -4.90
N ILE A 30 -4.00 -8.60 -5.02
CA ILE A 30 -4.18 -7.66 -3.90
C ILE A 30 -5.41 -6.78 -4.17
N ALA A 31 -6.09 -6.35 -3.12
CA ALA A 31 -7.15 -5.34 -3.19
C ALA A 31 -6.56 -3.97 -2.84
N VAL A 32 -6.87 -2.95 -3.63
CA VAL A 32 -6.40 -1.57 -3.42
C VAL A 32 -7.59 -0.69 -3.07
N GLU A 33 -7.61 -0.21 -1.83
CA GLU A 33 -8.67 0.59 -1.24
C GLU A 33 -8.24 2.04 -1.03
N SER A 34 -9.17 2.96 -1.20
CA SER A 34 -9.00 4.40 -0.94
C SER A 34 -10.35 5.06 -0.72
N ASP A 35 -10.41 6.20 -0.03
CA ASP A 35 -11.68 6.92 0.11
C ASP A 35 -12.04 7.60 -1.22
N LYS A 36 -13.30 7.42 -1.66
CA LYS A 36 -13.83 7.95 -2.93
C LYS A 36 -12.90 7.77 -4.13
N LYS A 37 -12.34 6.57 -4.28
CA LYS A 37 -11.37 6.24 -5.35
C LYS A 37 -10.10 7.12 -5.33
N GLY A 38 -9.72 7.63 -4.14
CA GLY A 38 -8.55 8.50 -3.94
C GLY A 38 -8.84 10.00 -4.10
N GLU A 39 -10.07 10.40 -4.32
CA GLU A 39 -10.44 11.83 -4.39
C GLU A 39 -10.44 12.50 -3.01
N LYS A 40 -10.63 11.71 -1.95
CA LYS A 40 -10.52 12.15 -0.58
C LYS A 40 -9.36 11.44 0.11
N SER A 41 -8.48 12.22 0.75
CA SER A 41 -7.34 11.67 1.48
C SER A 41 -7.76 11.00 2.79
N ILE A 42 -7.15 9.85 3.07
CA ILE A 42 -7.16 9.22 4.39
C ILE A 42 -5.84 9.63 5.07
N GLN A 43 -5.93 10.34 6.18
CA GLN A 43 -4.77 10.83 6.91
C GLN A 43 -4.44 9.91 8.11
N ILE A 44 -3.21 9.97 8.63
CA ILE A 44 -2.83 9.24 9.85
C ILE A 44 -3.83 9.54 10.98
N THR A 45 -4.24 10.79 11.13
CA THR A 45 -5.21 11.24 12.14
C THR A 45 -6.61 10.65 11.98
N SER A 46 -6.96 10.19 10.78
CA SER A 46 -8.30 9.67 10.44
C SER A 46 -8.34 8.21 10.02
N VAL A 47 -7.20 7.54 9.91
CA VAL A 47 -7.11 6.15 9.43
C VAL A 47 -7.92 5.18 10.29
N MET A 48 -8.02 5.42 11.60
CA MET A 48 -8.86 4.61 12.48
C MET A 48 -10.36 4.71 12.16
N ASN A 49 -10.84 5.83 11.61
CA ASN A 49 -12.22 5.94 11.13
C ASN A 49 -12.46 4.98 9.95
N THR A 50 -11.48 4.84 9.06
CA THR A 50 -11.55 3.87 7.95
C THR A 50 -11.58 2.44 8.49
N LEU A 51 -10.70 2.09 9.42
CA LEU A 51 -10.64 0.76 10.02
C LEU A 51 -11.89 0.42 10.84
N ASN A 52 -12.49 1.38 11.52
CA ASN A 52 -13.74 1.22 12.24
C ASN A 52 -14.98 1.27 11.32
N GLY A 53 -14.80 1.48 10.04
CA GLY A 53 -15.86 1.45 9.04
C GLY A 53 -16.37 0.03 8.74
N LYS A 54 -17.55 -0.07 8.12
CA LYS A 54 -18.30 -1.33 7.88
C LYS A 54 -17.46 -2.46 7.26
N LYS A 55 -16.50 -2.14 6.40
CA LYS A 55 -15.65 -3.12 5.71
C LYS A 55 -14.61 -3.76 6.64
N PHE A 56 -14.04 -2.98 7.55
CA PHE A 56 -12.84 -3.36 8.31
C PHE A 56 -13.11 -3.60 9.79
N LYS A 57 -14.22 -3.11 10.34
CA LYS A 57 -14.53 -3.16 11.76
C LYS A 57 -14.58 -4.58 12.34
N THR A 58 -15.05 -5.54 11.56
CA THR A 58 -15.19 -6.93 12.01
C THR A 58 -14.74 -7.92 10.94
N MET A 59 -14.34 -9.13 11.35
CA MET A 59 -14.03 -10.23 10.44
C MET A 59 -15.18 -10.52 9.46
N ALA A 60 -16.44 -10.49 9.93
CA ALA A 60 -17.60 -10.72 9.09
C ALA A 60 -17.79 -9.63 8.02
N GLY A 61 -17.58 -8.36 8.38
CA GLY A 61 -17.59 -7.24 7.43
C GLY A 61 -16.50 -7.36 6.40
N PHE A 62 -15.30 -7.69 6.84
CA PHE A 62 -14.13 -7.90 6.01
C PHE A 62 -14.32 -9.04 4.99
N MET A 63 -14.76 -10.21 5.45
CA MET A 63 -15.03 -11.35 4.57
C MET A 63 -16.15 -11.12 3.56
N ARG A 64 -17.13 -10.29 3.87
CA ARG A 64 -18.19 -9.93 2.93
C ARG A 64 -17.68 -9.03 1.81
N GLU A 65 -16.75 -8.13 2.11
CA GLU A 65 -16.12 -7.26 1.12
C GLU A 65 -15.03 -7.98 0.31
N PHE A 66 -14.22 -8.78 0.99
CA PHE A 66 -13.08 -9.50 0.43
C PHE A 66 -13.34 -11.01 0.51
N SER A 67 -14.27 -11.51 -0.30
CA SER A 67 -14.70 -12.93 -0.27
C SER A 67 -13.60 -13.93 -0.63
N ASP A 68 -12.59 -13.46 -1.37
CA ASP A 68 -11.49 -14.29 -1.90
C ASP A 68 -10.32 -14.44 -0.90
N VAL A 69 -10.46 -14.00 0.36
CA VAL A 69 -9.42 -14.20 1.37
C VAL A 69 -9.37 -15.65 1.84
N GLU A 70 -8.16 -16.13 2.06
CA GLU A 70 -7.95 -17.45 2.65
C GLU A 70 -8.19 -17.43 4.16
N ILE A 71 -9.03 -18.33 4.64
CA ILE A 71 -9.44 -18.41 6.04
C ILE A 71 -8.94 -19.71 6.65
N ARG A 72 -8.22 -19.57 7.78
CA ARG A 72 -7.87 -20.67 8.66
C ARG A 72 -8.87 -20.76 9.80
N LYS A 73 -9.39 -21.95 10.04
CA LYS A 73 -10.26 -22.22 11.20
C LYS A 73 -9.45 -22.93 12.28
N ILE A 74 -9.50 -22.40 13.49
CA ILE A 74 -8.96 -23.04 14.70
C ILE A 74 -10.10 -23.19 15.69
N LYS A 75 -10.55 -24.43 15.92
CA LYS A 75 -11.78 -24.73 16.65
C LYS A 75 -12.97 -24.00 15.99
N THR A 76 -13.65 -23.12 16.72
CA THR A 76 -14.80 -22.32 16.24
C THR A 76 -14.42 -20.96 15.69
N LYS A 77 -13.19 -20.51 15.88
CA LYS A 77 -12.74 -19.18 15.48
C LYS A 77 -12.12 -19.19 14.08
N LYS A 78 -12.42 -18.13 13.31
CA LYS A 78 -11.85 -17.88 11.98
C LYS A 78 -10.71 -16.86 12.10
N TYR A 79 -9.64 -17.10 11.34
CA TYR A 79 -8.48 -16.22 11.24
C TYR A 79 -8.09 -16.06 9.79
N LEU A 80 -7.50 -14.92 9.42
CA LEU A 80 -6.75 -14.81 8.16
C LEU A 80 -5.47 -15.65 8.28
N THR A 81 -4.88 -16.05 7.17
CA THR A 81 -3.58 -16.75 7.19
C THR A 81 -2.47 -15.80 7.66
N GLU A 82 -1.38 -16.34 8.17
CA GLU A 82 -0.26 -15.53 8.70
C GLU A 82 0.45 -14.73 7.59
N GLU A 83 0.41 -15.24 6.36
CA GLU A 83 0.96 -14.59 5.17
C GLU A 83 0.11 -13.42 4.67
N PHE A 84 -1.16 -13.33 5.09
CA PHE A 84 -2.04 -12.24 4.70
C PHE A 84 -1.58 -10.92 5.32
N LYS A 85 -1.59 -9.83 4.54
CA LYS A 85 -1.18 -8.51 5.02
C LYS A 85 -2.25 -7.45 4.72
N VAL A 86 -2.33 -6.47 5.62
CA VAL A 86 -3.07 -5.22 5.41
C VAL A 86 -2.07 -4.09 5.42
N PHE A 87 -1.62 -3.68 4.25
CA PHE A 87 -0.75 -2.53 4.11
C PHE A 87 -1.58 -1.26 4.25
N ILE A 88 -1.10 -0.31 5.03
CA ILE A 88 -1.69 1.01 5.15
C ILE A 88 -0.61 2.00 4.72
N ILE A 89 -0.81 2.70 3.61
CA ILE A 89 0.19 3.61 3.02
C ILE A 89 -0.25 5.04 3.27
N MET A 90 0.50 5.78 4.09
CA MET A 90 0.16 7.14 4.51
C MET A 90 1.33 8.10 4.34
N ASP A 91 1.01 9.35 3.98
CA ASP A 91 1.92 10.48 4.08
C ASP A 91 1.97 10.98 5.52
N THR A 92 3.05 11.66 5.90
CA THR A 92 3.27 12.13 7.29
C THR A 92 3.30 13.64 7.41
N ASP A 93 2.92 14.38 6.37
CA ASP A 93 2.97 15.85 6.35
C ASP A 93 1.84 16.55 7.13
N ASP A 94 0.83 15.78 7.56
CA ASP A 94 -0.36 16.28 8.24
C ASP A 94 -0.52 15.75 9.68
N CYS A 95 0.54 15.20 10.27
CA CYS A 95 0.50 14.66 11.63
C CYS A 95 1.66 15.14 12.50
N THR A 96 1.46 15.09 13.81
CA THR A 96 2.52 15.36 14.80
C THR A 96 3.51 14.19 14.87
N ASP A 97 4.71 14.45 15.38
CA ASP A 97 5.73 13.39 15.59
C ASP A 97 5.22 12.24 16.46
N LYS A 98 4.40 12.55 17.47
CA LYS A 98 3.77 11.52 18.30
C LYS A 98 2.83 10.63 17.47
N GLN A 99 1.95 11.22 16.67
CA GLN A 99 1.02 10.48 15.82
C GLN A 99 1.75 9.66 14.76
N LYS A 100 2.82 10.21 14.17
CA LYS A 100 3.70 9.49 13.26
C LYS A 100 4.32 8.26 13.92
N ASN A 101 4.88 8.43 15.13
CA ASN A 101 5.49 7.33 15.87
C ASN A 101 4.46 6.26 16.27
N ASP A 102 3.29 6.66 16.76
CA ASP A 102 2.19 5.76 17.10
C ASP A 102 1.71 4.96 15.87
N TYR A 103 1.73 5.59 14.69
CA TYR A 103 1.41 4.95 13.41
C TYR A 103 2.48 3.94 13.00
N ILE A 104 3.75 4.36 12.90
CA ILE A 104 4.88 3.53 12.46
C ILE A 104 5.05 2.31 13.38
N ASN A 105 4.94 2.51 14.69
CA ASN A 105 5.08 1.45 15.70
C ASN A 105 3.80 0.63 15.91
N LYS A 106 2.75 0.86 15.12
CA LYS A 106 1.45 0.18 15.18
C LYS A 106 0.66 0.41 16.47
N GLU A 107 1.07 1.31 17.35
CA GLU A 107 0.42 1.54 18.64
C GLU A 107 -1.05 1.93 18.49
N MET A 108 -1.36 2.79 17.51
CA MET A 108 -2.72 3.23 17.25
C MET A 108 -3.67 2.09 16.80
N PHE A 109 -3.13 0.97 16.31
CA PHE A 109 -3.91 -0.18 15.81
C PHE A 109 -4.08 -1.29 16.85
N ARG A 110 -3.45 -1.21 18.03
CA ARG A 110 -3.30 -2.28 19.02
C ARG A 110 -4.63 -2.95 19.40
N ASN A 111 -5.71 -2.19 19.47
CA ASN A 111 -7.03 -2.68 19.86
C ASN A 111 -7.91 -3.13 18.68
N HIS A 112 -7.40 -3.08 17.45
CA HIS A 112 -8.15 -3.51 16.27
C HIS A 112 -7.86 -4.98 15.94
N TRP A 113 -8.88 -5.76 15.55
CA TRP A 113 -8.72 -7.18 15.24
C TRP A 113 -7.74 -7.46 14.08
N LEU A 114 -7.55 -6.50 13.16
CA LEU A 114 -6.56 -6.58 12.08
C LEU A 114 -5.13 -6.32 12.55
N TYR A 115 -4.89 -5.93 13.80
CA TYR A 115 -3.56 -5.58 14.31
C TYR A 115 -2.44 -6.58 13.92
N PRO A 116 -2.64 -7.91 14.01
CA PRO A 116 -1.60 -8.88 13.63
C PRO A 116 -1.21 -8.81 12.15
N TYR A 117 -2.12 -8.35 11.29
CA TYR A 117 -1.97 -8.33 9.82
C TYR A 117 -1.54 -6.98 9.29
N ILE A 118 -1.68 -5.89 10.07
CA ILE A 118 -1.36 -4.52 9.64
C ILE A 118 0.14 -4.35 9.50
N VAL A 119 0.54 -3.80 8.36
CA VAL A 119 1.89 -3.31 8.06
C VAL A 119 1.77 -1.83 7.69
N PRO A 120 2.14 -0.89 8.58
CA PRO A 120 2.12 0.53 8.26
C PRO A 120 3.27 0.88 7.33
N ILE A 121 2.93 1.55 6.23
CA ILE A 121 3.89 2.10 5.26
C ILE A 121 3.78 3.62 5.33
N PHE A 122 4.90 4.30 5.49
CA PHE A 122 4.94 5.75 5.58
C PHE A 122 5.80 6.39 4.51
N ASN A 123 5.41 7.59 4.08
CA ASN A 123 6.21 8.48 3.22
C ASN A 123 6.40 9.81 3.95
N SER A 124 7.63 10.22 4.19
CA SER A 124 7.92 11.44 4.96
C SER A 124 8.70 12.48 4.13
N PRO A 125 8.13 13.65 3.85
CA PRO A 125 6.78 14.06 4.27
C PRO A 125 5.65 13.42 3.44
N ASN A 126 5.87 13.10 2.16
CA ASN A 126 4.85 12.58 1.24
C ASN A 126 5.47 11.76 0.10
N LEU A 127 4.62 11.04 -0.65
CA LEU A 127 5.03 10.14 -1.72
C LEU A 127 5.84 10.87 -2.81
N GLU A 128 5.46 12.11 -3.19
CA GLU A 128 6.15 12.84 -4.25
C GLU A 128 7.63 13.08 -3.90
N ASN A 129 7.92 13.44 -2.65
CA ASN A 129 9.30 13.59 -2.17
C ASN A 129 10.08 12.27 -2.20
N ILE A 130 9.40 11.18 -1.85
CA ILE A 130 10.02 9.84 -1.89
C ILE A 130 10.36 9.44 -3.31
N LEU A 131 9.46 9.66 -4.26
CA LEU A 131 9.69 9.35 -5.68
C LEU A 131 10.88 10.13 -6.25
N GLU A 132 11.03 11.42 -5.89
CA GLU A 132 12.21 12.21 -6.28
C GLU A 132 13.51 11.63 -5.73
N LYS A 133 13.53 11.32 -4.43
CA LYS A 133 14.70 10.71 -3.78
C LYS A 133 15.03 9.33 -4.36
N ALA A 134 14.02 8.58 -4.78
CA ALA A 134 14.16 7.30 -5.49
C ALA A 134 14.54 7.46 -6.97
N LYS A 135 14.95 8.66 -7.40
CA LYS A 135 15.41 8.99 -8.75
C LYS A 135 14.34 8.89 -9.85
N ILE A 136 13.09 8.99 -9.49
CA ILE A 136 12.00 9.17 -10.47
C ILE A 136 12.08 10.59 -10.98
N LYS A 137 12.38 10.75 -12.27
CA LYS A 137 12.51 12.06 -12.90
C LYS A 137 11.15 12.58 -13.34
N PHE A 138 10.89 13.87 -13.06
CA PHE A 138 9.70 14.58 -13.49
C PHE A 138 10.11 15.73 -14.41
N GLU A 139 9.47 15.85 -15.58
CA GLU A 139 9.73 16.94 -16.52
C GLU A 139 8.95 18.20 -16.12
N LYS A 140 7.79 18.05 -15.48
CA LYS A 140 6.91 19.15 -15.10
C LYS A 140 6.91 19.42 -13.60
N LYS A 141 6.52 20.65 -13.22
CA LYS A 141 6.46 21.11 -11.83
C LYS A 141 5.02 21.34 -11.35
N GLY A 142 4.82 21.35 -10.03
CA GLY A 142 3.53 21.67 -9.41
C GLY A 142 2.42 20.65 -9.68
N LYS A 143 1.19 21.11 -9.89
CA LYS A 143 0.01 20.24 -10.09
C LYS A 143 0.11 19.35 -11.34
N GLU A 144 0.83 19.76 -12.36
CA GLU A 144 1.03 18.97 -13.58
C GLU A 144 1.98 17.80 -13.33
N ARG A 145 2.93 17.93 -12.40
CA ARG A 145 3.83 16.88 -11.96
C ARG A 145 3.08 15.68 -11.38
N LYS A 146 2.04 15.92 -10.55
CA LYS A 146 1.19 14.84 -10.02
C LYS A 146 0.49 14.01 -11.09
N LYS A 147 0.18 14.62 -12.25
CA LYS A 147 -0.40 13.91 -13.39
C LYS A 147 0.64 13.14 -14.19
N GLU A 148 1.88 13.60 -14.17
CA GLU A 148 2.95 13.06 -14.99
C GLU A 148 3.60 11.81 -14.36
N TYR A 149 3.89 11.82 -13.06
CA TYR A 149 4.56 10.67 -12.48
C TYR A 149 3.70 9.40 -12.51
N ILE A 150 2.38 9.54 -12.57
CA ILE A 150 1.46 8.43 -12.79
C ILE A 150 1.69 7.78 -14.15
N LYS A 151 2.17 8.54 -15.14
CA LYS A 151 2.49 8.08 -16.50
C LYS A 151 3.93 7.58 -16.63
N ILE A 152 4.85 8.06 -15.79
CA ILE A 152 6.28 7.76 -15.88
C ILE A 152 6.55 6.27 -15.68
N PHE A 153 5.90 5.61 -14.71
CA PHE A 153 6.09 4.18 -14.50
C PHE A 153 5.77 3.34 -15.75
N PRO A 154 4.64 3.53 -16.44
CA PRO A 154 4.33 2.76 -17.64
C PRO A 154 5.00 3.29 -18.92
N THR A 155 5.65 4.47 -18.91
CA THR A 155 6.14 5.15 -20.12
C THR A 155 7.66 5.27 -20.22
N ASP A 156 8.42 4.85 -19.24
CA ASP A 156 9.87 4.85 -19.32
C ASP A 156 10.33 3.86 -20.41
N SER A 157 10.85 4.43 -21.50
CA SER A 157 11.28 3.68 -22.68
C SER A 157 12.37 2.62 -22.39
N LYS A 158 13.17 2.85 -21.34
CA LYS A 158 14.18 1.91 -20.86
C LYS A 158 13.57 0.58 -20.43
N TYR A 159 12.34 0.59 -19.96
CA TYR A 159 11.65 -0.60 -19.44
C TYR A 159 10.50 -1.06 -20.33
N LYS A 160 10.46 -0.62 -21.59
CA LYS A 160 9.41 -1.03 -22.52
C LYS A 160 9.29 -2.56 -22.58
N ASN A 161 8.09 -3.06 -22.25
CA ASN A 161 7.80 -4.51 -22.11
C ASN A 161 8.58 -5.22 -21.00
N ASN A 162 9.09 -4.49 -20.00
CA ASN A 162 9.82 -5.04 -18.87
C ASN A 162 9.50 -4.31 -17.55
N GLU A 163 8.22 -4.17 -17.28
CA GLU A 163 7.69 -3.44 -16.12
C GLU A 163 8.12 -4.08 -14.79
N MET A 164 8.32 -5.39 -14.78
CA MET A 164 8.86 -6.11 -13.62
C MET A 164 10.25 -5.57 -13.22
N ASN A 165 11.13 -5.32 -14.18
CA ASN A 165 12.46 -4.76 -13.89
C ASN A 165 12.35 -3.32 -13.42
N GLN A 166 11.43 -2.54 -13.99
CA GLN A 166 11.17 -1.18 -13.51
C GLN A 166 10.75 -1.16 -12.03
N ILE A 167 9.84 -2.06 -11.64
CA ILE A 167 9.38 -2.19 -10.26
C ILE A 167 10.53 -2.64 -9.35
N LYS A 168 11.38 -3.57 -9.78
CA LYS A 168 12.56 -4.01 -9.03
C LYS A 168 13.57 -2.88 -8.83
N ASP A 169 13.94 -2.18 -9.89
CA ASP A 169 14.89 -1.05 -9.83
C ASP A 169 14.35 0.08 -8.93
N PHE A 170 13.04 0.34 -8.99
CA PHE A 170 12.40 1.29 -8.10
C PHE A 170 12.49 0.83 -6.64
N CYS A 171 12.23 -0.44 -6.36
CA CYS A 171 12.35 -1.01 -5.02
C CYS A 171 13.80 -0.87 -4.48
N GLU A 172 14.81 -1.18 -5.28
CA GLU A 172 16.22 -1.04 -4.91
C GLU A 172 16.62 0.43 -4.66
N ASN A 173 16.04 1.37 -5.39
CA ASN A 173 16.23 2.79 -5.14
C ASN A 173 15.59 3.24 -3.83
N LEU A 174 14.38 2.74 -3.51
CA LEU A 174 13.69 3.04 -2.26
C LEU A 174 14.47 2.58 -1.02
N LYS A 175 15.14 1.44 -1.07
CA LYS A 175 16.02 0.96 0.02
C LYS A 175 17.12 1.95 0.43
N LYS A 176 17.43 2.91 -0.42
CA LYS A 176 18.43 3.99 -0.17
C LYS A 176 17.78 5.26 0.36
N VAL A 177 16.48 5.27 0.56
CA VAL A 177 15.71 6.44 0.99
C VAL A 177 15.24 6.24 2.43
N ASN A 178 15.83 6.96 3.38
CA ASN A 178 15.57 6.78 4.82
C ASN A 178 14.21 7.30 5.32
N ASN A 179 13.44 7.97 4.45
CA ASN A 179 12.21 8.65 4.85
C ASN A 179 10.94 7.86 4.46
N THR A 180 11.07 6.57 4.19
CA THR A 180 9.99 5.66 3.82
C THR A 180 10.37 4.23 4.14
N ASN A 181 9.39 3.36 4.25
CA ASN A 181 9.54 1.91 4.20
C ASN A 181 8.67 1.31 3.07
N MET A 182 8.43 2.08 2.00
CA MET A 182 7.62 1.64 0.87
C MET A 182 8.20 0.39 0.18
N GLU A 183 9.50 0.19 0.27
CA GLU A 183 10.16 -1.01 -0.26
C GLU A 183 9.65 -2.30 0.38
N GLU A 184 9.15 -2.29 1.63
CA GLU A 184 8.55 -3.45 2.27
C GLU A 184 7.31 -3.93 1.50
N PHE A 185 6.44 -2.99 1.13
CA PHE A 185 5.25 -3.29 0.33
C PHE A 185 5.63 -3.81 -1.07
N ILE A 186 6.59 -3.17 -1.73
CA ILE A 186 6.98 -3.54 -3.09
C ILE A 186 7.69 -4.90 -3.10
N ASN A 187 8.57 -5.16 -2.13
CA ASN A 187 9.19 -6.47 -1.96
C ASN A 187 8.15 -7.58 -1.77
N PHE A 188 7.16 -7.36 -0.90
CA PHE A 188 6.04 -8.29 -0.73
C PHE A 188 5.34 -8.58 -2.07
N CYS A 189 5.05 -7.54 -2.86
CA CYS A 189 4.42 -7.70 -4.17
C CYS A 189 5.30 -8.50 -5.16
N ILE A 190 6.62 -8.26 -5.17
CA ILE A 190 7.57 -9.01 -6.00
C ILE A 190 7.63 -10.49 -5.56
N GLU A 191 7.67 -10.76 -4.26
CA GLU A 191 7.69 -12.13 -3.75
C GLU A 191 6.41 -12.91 -4.16
N LEU A 192 5.24 -12.27 -4.17
CA LEU A 192 4.01 -12.93 -4.61
C LEU A 192 4.09 -13.48 -6.04
N THR A 193 4.91 -12.90 -6.91
CA THR A 193 5.06 -13.39 -8.29
C THR A 193 5.73 -14.76 -8.36
N LYS A 194 6.51 -15.15 -7.35
CA LYS A 194 7.19 -16.45 -7.30
C LYS A 194 6.22 -17.62 -7.08
N TYR A 195 5.05 -17.35 -6.51
CA TYR A 195 4.01 -18.35 -6.18
C TYR A 195 2.90 -18.44 -7.22
N GLN A 196 3.06 -17.78 -8.37
CA GLN A 196 2.05 -17.76 -9.45
C GLN A 196 2.33 -18.79 -10.57
N LYS A 197 3.30 -19.67 -10.35
CA LYS A 197 3.61 -20.76 -11.30
C LYS A 197 2.64 -21.92 -11.18
#